data_932509c04723416c0656e28d35589e68
#
_entry.id   932509c04723416c0656e28d35589e68
#
_cell.length_a   1.000
_cell.length_b   1.000
_cell.length_c   1.000
_cell.angle_alpha   90.00
_cell.angle_beta   90.00
_cell.angle_gamma   90.00
#
_symmetry.space_group_name_H-M   'P 1'
#
loop_
_entity.id
_entity.type
_entity.pdbx_description
1 polymer ?
#
loop_
_entity_poly.entity_id
_entity_poly.type
_entity_poly.pdbx_seq_one_letter_code
_entity_poly.pdbx_strand_id
1 'polypeptide(L)'
;MATGIVLHNPIVGAGIGNDMLALNKYRGKATFRSVHNAYLQYAVDLGLPGMLLFAWLHITCFRIARRVEQRSKWDDALRPLGPLAAGIQVSLAAFFVAAMFHPIAYQFYFFTIAGLAVALHNTARSMATAAAPMPALARRAAVAAAS
;
A
#
# COMPACT_ATOMS: atom_id res chain seq x y z
N MET A 1 -11.42 -23.92 -7.60
CA MET A 1 -11.42 -24.40 -6.20
C MET A 1 -11.36 -23.25 -5.19
N ALA A 2 -10.33 -22.41 -5.18
CA ALA A 2 -10.27 -21.27 -4.27
C ALA A 2 -11.48 -20.33 -4.39
N THR A 3 -11.94 -20.04 -5.61
CA THR A 3 -13.18 -19.29 -5.87
C THR A 3 -14.42 -19.91 -5.25
N GLY A 4 -14.52 -21.26 -5.21
CA GLY A 4 -15.63 -21.95 -4.55
C GLY A 4 -15.65 -21.74 -3.04
N ILE A 5 -14.47 -21.66 -2.39
CA ILE A 5 -14.35 -21.37 -0.95
C ILE A 5 -14.83 -19.94 -0.67
N VAL A 6 -14.41 -18.98 -1.49
CA VAL A 6 -14.83 -17.57 -1.38
C VAL A 6 -16.35 -17.45 -1.53
N LEU A 7 -16.96 -18.16 -2.47
CA LEU A 7 -18.42 -18.15 -2.67
C LEU A 7 -19.19 -18.76 -1.49
N HIS A 8 -18.58 -19.72 -0.76
CA HIS A 8 -19.22 -20.35 0.41
C HIS A 8 -19.14 -19.48 1.68
N ASN A 9 -18.04 -18.70 1.82
CA ASN A 9 -17.81 -17.82 2.95
C ASN A 9 -17.35 -16.43 2.49
N PRO A 10 -18.18 -15.65 1.79
CA PRO A 10 -17.74 -14.44 1.11
C PRO A 10 -17.37 -13.29 2.05
N ILE A 11 -17.89 -13.28 3.28
CA ILE A 11 -17.71 -12.17 4.23
C ILE A 11 -16.54 -12.43 5.18
N VAL A 12 -16.46 -13.62 5.77
CA VAL A 12 -15.48 -13.93 6.84
C VAL A 12 -14.28 -14.72 6.32
N GLY A 13 -14.44 -15.40 5.16
CA GLY A 13 -13.43 -16.32 4.65
C GLY A 13 -13.31 -17.60 5.48
N ALA A 14 -12.18 -18.29 5.33
CA ALA A 14 -11.85 -19.53 6.04
C ALA A 14 -11.02 -19.32 7.31
N GLY A 15 -10.60 -18.09 7.57
CA GLY A 15 -9.68 -17.71 8.64
C GLY A 15 -8.24 -17.59 8.16
N ILE A 16 -7.47 -16.69 8.80
CA ILE A 16 -6.08 -16.37 8.42
C ILE A 16 -5.20 -17.63 8.46
N GLY A 17 -4.49 -17.88 7.35
CA GLY A 17 -3.56 -19.01 7.22
C GLY A 17 -4.25 -20.37 7.04
N ASN A 18 -5.58 -20.41 6.91
CA ASN A 18 -6.35 -21.63 6.74
C ASN A 18 -6.60 -21.98 5.25
N ASP A 19 -6.01 -21.25 4.31
CA ASP A 19 -6.17 -21.48 2.87
C ASP A 19 -5.83 -22.91 2.46
N MET A 20 -4.75 -23.49 3.00
CA MET A 20 -4.38 -24.88 2.76
C MET A 20 -5.40 -25.88 3.31
N LEU A 21 -5.87 -25.67 4.55
CA LEU A 21 -6.87 -26.55 5.18
C LEU A 21 -8.21 -26.47 4.45
N ALA A 22 -8.64 -25.27 4.09
CA ALA A 22 -9.85 -25.06 3.33
C ALA A 22 -9.77 -25.72 1.93
N LEU A 23 -8.63 -25.59 1.23
CA LEU A 23 -8.40 -26.26 -0.05
C LEU A 23 -8.40 -27.79 0.07
N ASN A 24 -7.78 -28.34 1.13
CA ASN A 24 -7.75 -29.77 1.36
C ASN A 24 -9.14 -30.35 1.66
N LYS A 25 -9.94 -29.65 2.46
CA LYS A 25 -11.35 -30.02 2.73
C LYS A 25 -12.17 -30.07 1.44
N TYR A 26 -11.97 -29.12 0.54
CA TYR A 26 -12.67 -29.09 -0.75
C TYR A 26 -12.19 -30.15 -1.75
N ARG A 27 -10.92 -30.57 -1.65
CA ARG A 27 -10.33 -31.59 -2.55
C ARG A 27 -10.54 -33.00 -2.09
N GLY A 28 -10.87 -33.23 -0.81
CA GLY A 28 -10.92 -34.58 -0.22
C GLY A 28 -9.56 -35.29 -0.15
N LYS A 29 -8.45 -34.54 -0.34
CA LYS A 29 -7.07 -35.05 -0.29
C LYS A 29 -6.18 -34.05 0.42
N ALA A 30 -5.32 -34.53 1.33
CA ALA A 30 -4.29 -33.73 1.97
C ALA A 30 -3.16 -33.44 0.97
N THR A 31 -3.06 -32.20 0.50
CA THR A 31 -1.99 -31.71 -0.36
C THR A 31 -1.45 -30.39 0.18
N PHE A 32 -0.12 -30.24 0.26
CA PHE A 32 0.54 -29.01 0.67
C PHE A 32 0.57 -27.99 -0.49
N ARG A 33 -0.62 -27.55 -0.94
CA ARG A 33 -0.73 -26.53 -1.98
C ARG A 33 -1.55 -25.35 -1.45
N SER A 34 -0.89 -24.21 -1.28
CA SER A 34 -1.53 -22.93 -1.00
C SER A 34 -2.09 -22.28 -2.28
N VAL A 35 -2.83 -21.20 -2.11
CA VAL A 35 -3.29 -20.36 -3.23
C VAL A 35 -2.12 -19.56 -3.78
N HIS A 36 -1.71 -19.83 -5.03
CA HIS A 36 -0.62 -19.10 -5.70
C HIS A 36 -1.08 -17.75 -6.30
N ASN A 37 -1.82 -17.00 -5.53
CA ASN A 37 -2.27 -15.64 -5.86
C ASN A 37 -2.62 -14.94 -4.54
N ALA A 38 -1.88 -13.88 -4.19
CA ALA A 38 -2.05 -13.20 -2.91
C ALA A 38 -3.45 -12.58 -2.75
N TYR A 39 -4.05 -12.05 -3.80
CA TYR A 39 -5.40 -11.45 -3.74
C TYR A 39 -6.44 -12.53 -3.44
N LEU A 40 -6.33 -13.66 -4.13
CA LEU A 40 -7.23 -14.78 -3.90
C LEU A 40 -6.97 -15.42 -2.53
N GLN A 41 -5.74 -15.41 -2.04
CA GLN A 41 -5.38 -15.85 -0.68
C GLN A 41 -6.09 -14.98 0.37
N TYR A 42 -6.04 -13.63 0.25
CA TYR A 42 -6.81 -12.74 1.11
C TYR A 42 -8.32 -12.99 1.02
N ALA A 43 -8.84 -13.26 -0.18
CA ALA A 43 -10.26 -13.57 -0.35
C ALA A 43 -10.66 -14.89 0.30
N VAL A 44 -9.79 -15.91 0.26
CA VAL A 44 -10.04 -17.21 0.92
C VAL A 44 -9.95 -17.06 2.44
N ASP A 45 -8.94 -16.35 2.95
CA ASP A 45 -8.68 -16.27 4.39
C ASP A 45 -9.58 -15.27 5.11
N LEU A 46 -9.81 -14.10 4.51
CA LEU A 46 -10.51 -12.95 5.13
C LEU A 46 -11.82 -12.57 4.42
N GLY A 47 -12.21 -13.34 3.39
CA GLY A 47 -13.35 -13.00 2.57
C GLY A 47 -13.09 -11.84 1.59
N LEU A 48 -14.13 -11.46 0.87
CA LEU A 48 -14.09 -10.32 -0.05
C LEU A 48 -13.72 -8.99 0.62
N PRO A 49 -14.18 -8.67 1.85
CA PRO A 49 -13.78 -7.45 2.53
C PRO A 49 -12.26 -7.36 2.75
N GLY A 50 -11.60 -8.45 3.13
CA GLY A 50 -10.14 -8.48 3.31
C GLY A 50 -9.38 -8.26 2.01
N MET A 51 -9.81 -8.91 0.93
CA MET A 51 -9.25 -8.70 -0.41
C MET A 51 -9.44 -7.25 -0.88
N LEU A 52 -10.63 -6.69 -0.71
CA LEU A 52 -10.92 -5.30 -1.10
C LEU A 52 -10.12 -4.29 -0.30
N LEU A 53 -9.98 -4.50 1.02
CA LEU A 53 -9.15 -3.66 1.88
C LEU A 53 -7.68 -3.68 1.44
N PHE A 54 -7.14 -4.86 1.14
CA PHE A 54 -5.78 -5.00 0.64
C PHE A 54 -5.58 -4.29 -0.70
N ALA A 55 -6.51 -4.47 -1.65
CA ALA A 55 -6.46 -3.79 -2.94
C ALA A 55 -6.58 -2.27 -2.79
N TRP A 56 -7.47 -1.78 -1.91
CA TRP A 56 -7.61 -0.36 -1.60
C TRP A 56 -6.34 0.23 -1.00
N LEU A 57 -5.70 -0.47 -0.07
CA LEU A 57 -4.44 -0.06 0.53
C LEU A 57 -3.34 0.04 -0.52
N HIS A 58 -3.23 -0.95 -1.41
CA HIS A 58 -2.28 -0.96 -2.53
C HIS A 58 -2.47 0.25 -3.45
N ILE A 59 -3.71 0.50 -3.87
CA ILE A 59 -4.06 1.65 -4.72
C ILE A 59 -3.74 2.97 -3.99
N THR A 60 -4.01 3.05 -2.69
CA THR A 60 -3.75 4.26 -1.90
C THR A 60 -2.25 4.57 -1.83
N CYS A 61 -1.41 3.57 -1.56
CA CYS A 61 0.05 3.74 -1.56
C CYS A 61 0.57 4.19 -2.93
N PHE A 62 0.07 3.59 -4.00
CA PHE A 62 0.44 3.98 -5.37
C PHE A 62 0.02 5.44 -5.68
N ARG A 63 -1.20 5.83 -5.30
CA ARG A 63 -1.70 7.20 -5.47
C ARG A 63 -0.91 8.22 -4.66
N ILE A 64 -0.48 7.87 -3.44
CA ILE A 64 0.40 8.71 -2.61
C ILE A 64 1.71 8.97 -3.34
N ALA A 65 2.42 7.91 -3.74
CA ALA A 65 3.70 8.03 -4.43
C ALA A 65 3.56 8.84 -5.73
N ARG A 66 2.52 8.56 -6.54
CA ARG A 66 2.24 9.30 -7.79
C ARG A 66 1.98 10.79 -7.54
N ARG A 67 1.25 11.15 -6.48
CA ARG A 67 1.00 12.55 -6.15
C ARG A 67 2.28 13.29 -5.77
N VAL A 68 3.17 12.66 -5.00
CA VAL A 68 4.45 13.26 -4.64
C VAL A 68 5.34 13.44 -5.86
N GLU A 69 5.43 12.41 -6.72
CA GLU A 69 6.18 12.52 -7.99
C GLU A 69 5.65 13.64 -8.88
N GLN A 70 4.33 13.77 -9.03
CA GLN A 70 3.74 14.83 -9.83
C GLN A 70 4.04 16.22 -9.27
N ARG A 71 3.93 16.39 -7.94
CA ARG A 71 4.24 17.66 -7.27
C ARG A 71 5.72 18.04 -7.37
N SER A 72 6.63 17.06 -7.30
CA SER A 72 8.06 17.29 -7.40
C SER A 72 8.51 17.88 -8.74
N LYS A 73 7.65 17.83 -9.78
CA LYS A 73 7.92 18.43 -11.10
C LYS A 73 7.69 19.95 -11.12
N TRP A 74 6.90 20.48 -10.18
CA TRP A 74 6.48 21.87 -10.13
C TRP A 74 6.92 22.59 -8.86
N ASP A 75 7.37 21.85 -7.84
CA ASP A 75 7.78 22.36 -6.54
C ASP A 75 9.25 22.00 -6.31
N ASP A 76 10.13 23.00 -6.33
CA ASP A 76 11.57 22.81 -6.15
C ASP A 76 11.91 22.19 -4.79
N ALA A 77 11.13 22.52 -3.75
CA ALA A 77 11.31 21.93 -2.43
C ALA A 77 11.09 20.42 -2.43
N LEU A 78 10.19 19.91 -3.29
CA LEU A 78 9.87 18.49 -3.40
C LEU A 78 10.68 17.77 -4.48
N ARG A 79 11.46 18.48 -5.30
CA ARG A 79 12.24 17.90 -6.41
C ARG A 79 13.11 16.71 -6.00
N PRO A 80 13.81 16.72 -4.83
CA PRO A 80 14.62 15.58 -4.40
C PRO A 80 13.83 14.28 -4.14
N LEU A 81 12.52 14.40 -3.87
CA LEU A 81 11.64 13.25 -3.60
C LEU A 81 11.10 12.58 -4.86
N GLY A 82 11.22 13.22 -6.03
CA GLY A 82 10.70 12.71 -7.31
C GLY A 82 11.21 11.32 -7.65
N PRO A 83 12.54 11.08 -7.71
CA PRO A 83 13.09 9.76 -8.00
C PRO A 83 12.68 8.68 -7.01
N LEU A 84 12.62 9.00 -5.71
CA LEU A 84 12.16 8.07 -4.68
C LEU A 84 10.68 7.71 -4.89
N ALA A 85 9.84 8.71 -5.17
CA ALA A 85 8.43 8.49 -5.45
C ALA A 85 8.21 7.62 -6.69
N ALA A 86 8.98 7.80 -7.75
CA ALA A 86 8.96 6.95 -8.94
C ALA A 86 9.41 5.52 -8.61
N GLY A 87 10.48 5.35 -7.83
CA GLY A 87 10.95 4.04 -7.38
C GLY A 87 9.90 3.26 -6.58
N ILE A 88 9.19 3.93 -5.67
CA ILE A 88 8.09 3.32 -4.90
C ILE A 88 6.95 2.87 -5.83
N GLN A 89 6.58 3.66 -6.85
CA GLN A 89 5.55 3.27 -7.82
C GLN A 89 5.96 2.02 -8.60
N VAL A 90 7.19 1.97 -9.09
CA VAL A 90 7.73 0.80 -9.80
C VAL A 90 7.72 -0.43 -8.90
N SER A 91 8.15 -0.30 -7.64
CA SER A 91 8.13 -1.39 -6.65
C SER A 91 6.73 -1.90 -6.36
N LEU A 92 5.74 -1.00 -6.23
CA LEU A 92 4.33 -1.37 -6.06
C LEU A 92 3.77 -2.06 -7.31
N ALA A 93 4.10 -1.58 -8.51
CA ALA A 93 3.68 -2.22 -9.75
C ALA A 93 4.30 -3.61 -9.91
N ALA A 94 5.58 -3.77 -9.61
CA ALA A 94 6.26 -5.07 -9.62
C ALA A 94 5.65 -6.03 -8.59
N PHE A 95 5.38 -5.55 -7.37
CA PHE A 95 4.69 -6.34 -6.35
C PHE A 95 3.29 -6.74 -6.80
N PHE A 96 2.53 -5.83 -7.43
CA PHE A 96 1.20 -6.14 -7.96
C PHE A 96 1.23 -7.33 -8.91
N VAL A 97 2.16 -7.33 -9.86
CA VAL A 97 2.33 -8.44 -10.82
C VAL A 97 2.77 -9.72 -10.11
N ALA A 98 3.79 -9.64 -9.23
CA ALA A 98 4.27 -10.80 -8.48
C ALA A 98 3.18 -11.43 -7.61
N ALA A 99 2.34 -10.62 -6.97
CA ALA A 99 1.23 -11.05 -6.11
C ALA A 99 0.14 -11.84 -6.87
N MET A 100 0.05 -11.68 -8.20
CA MET A 100 -0.87 -12.47 -9.02
C MET A 100 -0.44 -13.93 -9.19
N PHE A 101 0.86 -14.23 -8.99
CA PHE A 101 1.43 -15.56 -9.29
C PHE A 101 2.07 -16.22 -8.07
N HIS A 102 2.17 -15.54 -6.93
CA HIS A 102 2.82 -16.05 -5.73
C HIS A 102 1.95 -15.93 -4.48
N PRO A 103 2.06 -16.87 -3.52
CA PRO A 103 1.35 -16.84 -2.24
C PRO A 103 2.08 -15.92 -1.24
N ILE A 104 2.17 -14.63 -1.55
CA ILE A 104 2.94 -13.63 -0.79
C ILE A 104 2.05 -12.68 0.02
N ALA A 105 0.80 -13.06 0.30
CA ALA A 105 -0.18 -12.21 0.97
C ALA A 105 0.32 -11.67 2.32
N TYR A 106 0.95 -12.51 3.15
CA TYR A 106 1.39 -12.17 4.50
C TYR A 106 2.90 -11.91 4.61
N GLN A 107 3.58 -11.79 3.46
CA GLN A 107 5.00 -11.46 3.45
C GLN A 107 5.22 -9.97 3.71
N PHE A 108 6.36 -9.63 4.31
CA PHE A 108 6.70 -8.26 4.68
C PHE A 108 6.89 -7.29 3.49
N TYR A 109 7.07 -7.79 2.28
CA TYR A 109 7.39 -6.98 1.09
C TYR A 109 6.43 -5.83 0.86
N PHE A 110 5.13 -6.11 0.79
CA PHE A 110 4.13 -5.08 0.58
C PHE A 110 4.11 -4.07 1.72
N PHE A 111 4.14 -4.53 2.96
CA PHE A 111 4.06 -3.66 4.14
C PHE A 111 5.28 -2.74 4.25
N THR A 112 6.46 -3.22 3.84
CA THR A 112 7.68 -2.39 3.76
C THR A 112 7.52 -1.28 2.71
N ILE A 113 7.06 -1.61 1.49
CA ILE A 113 6.84 -0.62 0.44
C ILE A 113 5.73 0.37 0.84
N ALA A 114 4.66 -0.11 1.49
CA ALA A 114 3.60 0.74 2.01
C ALA A 114 4.11 1.70 3.09
N GLY A 115 4.96 1.24 4.01
CA GLY A 115 5.65 2.07 5.01
C GLY A 115 6.50 3.16 4.37
N LEU A 116 7.25 2.83 3.30
CA LEU A 116 8.02 3.81 2.53
C LEU A 116 7.10 4.85 1.85
N ALA A 117 5.95 4.45 1.32
CA ALA A 117 4.99 5.38 0.73
C ALA A 117 4.42 6.36 1.78
N VAL A 118 4.15 5.89 3.00
CA VAL A 118 3.71 6.73 4.12
C VAL A 118 4.82 7.69 4.56
N ALA A 119 6.05 7.19 4.70
CA ALA A 119 7.22 8.02 5.04
C ALA A 119 7.44 9.11 3.99
N LEU A 120 7.40 8.75 2.71
CA LEU A 120 7.48 9.69 1.59
C LEU A 120 6.40 10.80 1.69
N HIS A 121 5.15 10.41 1.99
CA HIS A 121 4.06 11.37 2.16
C HIS A 121 4.33 12.36 3.29
N ASN A 122 4.73 11.86 4.46
CA ASN A 122 5.00 12.69 5.63
C ASN A 122 6.19 13.63 5.39
N THR A 123 7.27 13.14 4.77
CA THR A 123 8.42 13.96 4.39
C THR A 123 8.03 15.06 3.41
N ALA A 124 7.27 14.72 2.35
CA ALA A 124 6.80 15.71 1.39
C ALA A 124 5.91 16.78 2.04
N ARG A 125 5.06 16.39 2.98
CA ARG A 125 4.21 17.32 3.75
C ARG A 125 5.05 18.24 4.62
N SER A 126 6.04 17.73 5.35
CA SER A 126 6.93 18.53 6.20
C SER A 126 7.73 19.53 5.38
N MET A 127 8.30 19.12 4.24
CA MET A 127 9.06 20.00 3.35
C MET A 127 8.18 21.11 2.77
N ALA A 128 6.97 20.79 2.32
CA ALA A 128 6.03 21.79 1.81
C ALA A 128 5.60 22.79 2.90
N THR A 129 5.44 22.33 4.15
CA THR A 129 5.11 23.23 5.27
C THR A 129 6.29 24.14 5.63
N ALA A 130 7.52 23.63 5.62
CA ALA A 130 8.73 24.41 5.89
C ALA A 130 9.01 25.45 4.80
N ALA A 131 8.65 25.17 3.54
CA ALA A 131 8.80 26.08 2.41
C ALA A 131 7.69 27.16 2.34
N ALA A 132 6.61 27.01 3.11
CA ALA A 132 5.51 27.99 3.10
C ALA A 132 5.99 29.34 3.65
N PRO A 133 5.67 30.48 2.98
CA PRO A 133 6.04 31.81 3.46
C PRO A 133 5.44 32.07 4.84
N MET A 134 6.25 32.68 5.72
CA MET A 134 5.75 33.09 7.05
C MET A 134 4.49 33.96 6.90
N PRO A 135 3.44 33.68 7.72
CA PRO A 135 2.25 34.55 7.74
C PRO A 135 2.62 36.01 7.90
N ALA A 136 1.96 36.90 7.17
CA ALA A 136 2.29 38.33 7.13
C ALA A 136 2.32 38.98 8.53
N LEU A 137 1.51 38.52 9.47
CA LEU A 137 1.50 38.93 10.87
C LEU A 137 2.80 38.54 11.60
N ALA A 138 3.30 37.32 11.42
CA ALA A 138 4.53 36.84 12.03
C ALA A 138 5.76 37.57 11.45
N ARG A 139 5.75 37.91 10.15
CA ARG A 139 6.77 38.69 9.49
C ARG A 139 6.83 40.13 10.02
N ARG A 140 5.67 40.78 10.26
CA ARG A 140 5.59 42.10 10.86
C ARG A 140 6.08 42.10 12.30
N ALA A 141 5.71 41.09 13.10
CA ALA A 141 6.19 40.97 14.47
C ALA A 141 7.72 40.76 14.55
N ALA A 142 8.29 39.93 13.65
CA ALA A 142 9.74 39.73 13.59
C ALA A 142 10.52 40.98 13.18
N VAL A 143 9.99 41.80 12.26
CA VAL A 143 10.59 43.06 11.86
C VAL A 143 10.50 44.09 13.01
N ALA A 144 9.36 44.15 13.73
CA ALA A 144 9.19 45.05 14.87
C ALA A 144 10.05 44.68 16.10
N ALA A 145 10.42 43.42 16.25
CA ALA A 145 11.30 42.96 17.33
C ALA A 145 12.80 43.17 17.03
N ALA A 146 13.16 43.45 15.78
CA ALA A 146 14.54 43.69 15.31
C ALA A 146 14.92 45.20 15.19
N SER A 147 13.94 46.10 15.35
CA SER A 147 14.09 47.55 15.40
C SER A 147 14.11 48.07 16.84
#